data_d6e26740e0e6ce4d82ae99a3b5db3f81
#
_entry.id   d6e26740e0e6ce4d82ae99a3b5db3f81
#
_cell.length_a   1.000
_cell.length_b   1.000
_cell.length_c   1.000
_cell.angle_alpha   90.00
_cell.angle_beta   90.00
_cell.angle_gamma   90.00
#
_symmetry.space_group_name_H-M   'P 1'
#
loop_
_entity.id
_entity.type
_entity.pdbx_description
1 polymer ?
#
loop_
_entity_poly.entity_id
_entity_poly.type
_entity_poly.pdbx_seq_one_letter_code
_entity_poly.pdbx_strand_id
1 'polypeptide(L)'
;MDKKDVIEFFDRCAPTWDAGMIKSDEIIGKILDNAEVGEGQHVLDVACGTGVMFPYYLERKVASVTGIDISPEMAKIAAEKFPEIQVICGDVEETEFDRQFDVIVVYNAFPHFPDPARLIKRLCSLLKEGGRLTIAHGASREVIDNHHHGVASKVSNGLMSADSLKKLFDPLFAVEVMIQSSRMYQVSGFKKDPFTHDHGGFAHSHAHGADHAHGNMETPMDELLALMKFMVDHNDAHAQELATLADQLQEAGKKRAYSQIMDAVSDFDMANATLNAVLQTLQSEL
;
A
#
# COMPACT_ATOMS: atom_id res chain seq x y z
N MET A 1 13.77 2.24 19.99
CA MET A 1 14.02 3.33 19.03
C MET A 1 13.60 4.64 19.67
N ASP A 2 14.48 5.64 19.67
CA ASP A 2 14.21 6.97 20.19
C ASP A 2 13.85 7.91 19.03
N LYS A 3 12.82 8.76 19.18
CA LYS A 3 12.43 9.75 18.20
C LYS A 3 13.57 10.73 17.87
N LYS A 4 14.42 11.04 18.85
CA LYS A 4 15.59 11.90 18.64
C LYS A 4 16.59 11.28 17.65
N ASP A 5 16.84 9.98 17.77
CA ASP A 5 17.73 9.28 16.83
C ASP A 5 17.14 9.27 15.41
N VAL A 6 15.81 9.16 15.28
CA VAL A 6 15.10 9.25 13.99
C VAL A 6 15.28 10.63 13.38
N ILE A 7 15.06 11.71 14.14
CA ILE A 7 15.25 13.09 13.67
C ILE A 7 16.69 13.30 13.18
N GLU A 8 17.68 12.98 14.02
CA GLU A 8 19.11 13.16 13.70
C GLU A 8 19.53 12.36 12.45
N PHE A 9 18.95 11.18 12.25
CA PHE A 9 19.22 10.35 11.09
C PHE A 9 18.67 11.01 9.80
N PHE A 10 17.39 11.39 9.79
CA PHE A 10 16.75 11.97 8.61
C PHE A 10 17.24 13.38 8.30
N ASP A 11 17.57 14.20 9.30
CA ASP A 11 18.22 15.49 9.10
C ASP A 11 19.55 15.36 8.33
N ARG A 12 20.37 14.35 8.67
CA ARG A 12 21.60 14.10 7.92
C ARG A 12 21.38 13.61 6.49
N CYS A 13 20.31 12.86 6.26
CA CYS A 13 20.00 12.31 4.95
C CYS A 13 19.33 13.33 4.03
N ALA A 14 18.63 14.32 4.57
CA ALA A 14 17.79 15.25 3.83
C ALA A 14 18.49 15.95 2.65
N PRO A 15 19.73 16.46 2.76
CA PRO A 15 20.36 17.17 1.65
C PRO A 15 20.59 16.34 0.37
N THR A 16 20.66 15.01 0.51
CA THR A 16 20.92 14.09 -0.63
C THR A 16 19.78 13.12 -0.86
N TRP A 17 18.67 13.26 -0.13
CA TRP A 17 17.56 12.32 -0.13
C TRP A 17 16.96 12.10 -1.51
N ASP A 18 16.62 13.18 -2.21
CA ASP A 18 16.01 13.12 -3.53
C ASP A 18 16.94 12.51 -4.59
N ALA A 19 18.24 12.77 -4.50
CA ALA A 19 19.23 12.27 -5.46
C ALA A 19 19.41 10.74 -5.38
N GLY A 20 19.19 10.16 -4.19
CA GLY A 20 19.28 8.71 -3.97
C GLY A 20 17.93 7.98 -4.05
N MET A 21 16.85 8.69 -4.27
CA MET A 21 15.50 8.11 -4.21
C MET A 21 15.18 7.28 -5.45
N ILE A 22 14.86 6.00 -5.23
CA ILE A 22 14.30 5.12 -6.25
C ILE A 22 12.79 5.06 -6.04
N LYS A 23 12.01 5.52 -7.03
CA LYS A 23 10.55 5.48 -7.00
C LYS A 23 10.00 4.93 -8.32
N SER A 24 8.83 4.34 -8.25
CA SER A 24 8.04 3.92 -9.41
C SER A 24 6.73 4.68 -9.41
N ASP A 25 6.53 5.50 -10.45
CA ASP A 25 5.28 6.28 -10.62
C ASP A 25 4.07 5.35 -10.76
N GLU A 26 4.25 4.20 -11.43
CA GLU A 26 3.23 3.15 -11.55
C GLU A 26 2.81 2.60 -10.17
N ILE A 27 3.79 2.25 -9.32
CA ILE A 27 3.49 1.70 -7.98
C ILE A 27 2.83 2.76 -7.10
N ILE A 28 3.33 4.00 -7.12
CA ILE A 28 2.72 5.11 -6.38
C ILE A 28 1.28 5.33 -6.85
N GLY A 29 1.07 5.34 -8.18
CA GLY A 29 -0.26 5.45 -8.78
C GLY A 29 -1.20 4.36 -8.22
N LYS A 30 -0.78 3.11 -8.27
CA LYS A 30 -1.56 1.97 -7.76
C LYS A 30 -1.84 2.07 -6.24
N ILE A 31 -0.86 2.50 -5.44
CA ILE A 31 -1.06 2.73 -3.99
C ILE A 31 -2.16 3.76 -3.74
N LEU A 32 -2.14 4.88 -4.47
CA LEU A 32 -3.12 5.95 -4.30
C LEU A 32 -4.49 5.58 -4.87
N ASP A 33 -4.56 4.78 -5.94
CA ASP A 33 -5.81 4.23 -6.47
C ASP A 33 -6.45 3.28 -5.45
N ASN A 34 -5.68 2.37 -4.88
CA ASN A 34 -6.13 1.48 -3.80
C ASN A 34 -6.53 2.24 -2.52
N ALA A 35 -5.93 3.41 -2.28
CA ALA A 35 -6.28 4.31 -1.18
C ALA A 35 -7.49 5.21 -1.51
N GLU A 36 -8.02 5.11 -2.73
CA GLU A 36 -9.13 5.94 -3.23
C GLU A 36 -8.87 7.44 -3.09
N VAL A 37 -7.60 7.85 -3.29
CA VAL A 37 -7.24 9.27 -3.27
C VAL A 37 -7.77 9.95 -4.52
N GLY A 38 -8.63 10.95 -4.35
CA GLY A 38 -9.32 11.61 -5.46
C GLY A 38 -9.73 13.04 -5.20
N GLU A 39 -10.48 13.60 -6.16
CA GLU A 39 -10.89 14.98 -6.20
C GLU A 39 -11.70 15.40 -4.95
N GLY A 40 -11.40 16.58 -4.44
CA GLY A 40 -12.13 17.21 -3.34
C GLY A 40 -11.78 16.70 -1.93
N GLN A 41 -10.89 15.72 -1.78
CA GLN A 41 -10.49 15.19 -0.49
C GLN A 41 -9.43 16.05 0.21
N HIS A 42 -9.44 16.05 1.54
CA HIS A 42 -8.36 16.58 2.37
C HIS A 42 -7.43 15.44 2.77
N VAL A 43 -6.16 15.50 2.34
CA VAL A 43 -5.16 14.45 2.55
C VAL A 43 -4.13 14.88 3.58
N LEU A 44 -3.80 13.97 4.53
CA LEU A 44 -2.64 14.09 5.41
C LEU A 44 -1.57 13.10 4.95
N ASP A 45 -0.40 13.61 4.61
CA ASP A 45 0.79 12.84 4.28
C ASP A 45 1.72 12.80 5.51
N VAL A 46 1.82 11.64 6.14
CA VAL A 46 2.54 11.46 7.42
C VAL A 46 3.94 10.96 7.17
N ALA A 47 4.92 11.63 7.78
CA ALA A 47 6.34 11.49 7.48
C ALA A 47 6.60 11.74 5.99
N CYS A 48 6.15 12.91 5.53
CA CYS A 48 6.12 13.26 4.11
C CYS A 48 7.53 13.43 3.49
N GLY A 49 8.58 13.43 4.33
CA GLY A 49 9.96 13.61 3.89
C GLY A 49 10.11 14.91 3.11
N THR A 50 10.73 14.83 1.95
CA THR A 50 10.90 15.95 1.01
C THR A 50 9.71 16.18 0.08
N GLY A 51 8.54 15.56 0.34
CA GLY A 51 7.31 15.75 -0.41
C GLY A 51 7.18 14.87 -1.66
N VAL A 52 7.72 13.65 -1.65
CA VAL A 52 7.71 12.74 -2.81
C VAL A 52 6.30 12.44 -3.32
N MET A 53 5.30 12.39 -2.44
CA MET A 53 3.92 12.07 -2.79
C MET A 53 3.10 13.28 -3.27
N PHE A 54 3.53 14.50 -2.99
CA PHE A 54 2.74 15.71 -3.26
C PHE A 54 2.32 15.89 -4.72
N PRO A 55 3.19 15.69 -5.74
CA PRO A 55 2.77 15.80 -7.13
C PRO A 55 1.60 14.88 -7.49
N TYR A 56 1.58 13.67 -6.95
CA TYR A 56 0.53 12.68 -7.25
C TYR A 56 -0.82 13.04 -6.61
N TYR A 57 -0.81 13.71 -5.45
CA TYR A 57 -2.04 14.25 -4.84
C TYR A 57 -2.58 15.42 -5.66
N LEU A 58 -1.70 16.33 -6.11
CA LEU A 58 -2.09 17.47 -6.94
C LEU A 58 -2.68 17.02 -8.29
N GLU A 59 -2.09 16.01 -8.93
CA GLU A 59 -2.63 15.41 -10.17
C GLU A 59 -4.04 14.84 -9.99
N ARG A 60 -4.35 14.33 -8.79
CA ARG A 60 -5.68 13.81 -8.42
C ARG A 60 -6.67 14.89 -7.99
N LYS A 61 -6.27 16.16 -8.02
CA LYS A 61 -7.10 17.33 -7.69
C LYS A 61 -7.73 17.26 -6.30
N VAL A 62 -6.96 16.77 -5.33
CA VAL A 62 -7.41 16.79 -3.93
C VAL A 62 -7.67 18.25 -3.48
N ALA A 63 -8.60 18.45 -2.54
CA ALA A 63 -8.96 19.80 -2.05
C ALA A 63 -7.80 20.45 -1.29
N SER A 64 -7.05 19.65 -0.52
CA SER A 64 -5.83 20.11 0.14
C SER A 64 -4.93 18.96 0.53
N VAL A 65 -3.63 19.24 0.57
CA VAL A 65 -2.61 18.38 1.15
C VAL A 65 -2.02 19.05 2.37
N THR A 66 -1.91 18.33 3.47
CA THR A 66 -1.10 18.69 4.62
C THR A 66 0.00 17.66 4.75
N GLY A 67 1.26 18.07 4.64
CA GLY A 67 2.41 17.21 4.93
C GLY A 67 2.85 17.43 6.38
N ILE A 68 3.27 16.35 7.06
CA ILE A 68 3.91 16.45 8.36
C ILE A 68 5.14 15.57 8.42
N ASP A 69 6.25 16.13 8.89
CA ASP A 69 7.49 15.37 9.12
C ASP A 69 8.14 15.79 10.43
N ILE A 70 8.69 14.80 11.16
CA ILE A 70 9.36 15.07 12.43
C ILE A 70 10.76 15.65 12.24
N SER A 71 11.39 15.46 11.08
CA SER A 71 12.69 16.02 10.72
C SER A 71 12.53 17.46 10.22
N PRO A 72 13.13 18.47 10.90
CA PRO A 72 13.14 19.86 10.45
C PRO A 72 13.70 20.05 9.05
N GLU A 73 14.79 19.32 8.70
CA GLU A 73 15.43 19.48 7.39
C GLU A 73 14.58 18.85 6.28
N MET A 74 13.91 17.70 6.51
CA MET A 74 12.97 17.12 5.55
C MET A 74 11.79 18.05 5.30
N ALA A 75 11.12 18.51 6.37
CA ALA A 75 9.97 19.41 6.28
C ALA A 75 10.32 20.73 5.58
N LYS A 76 11.50 21.28 5.86
CA LYS A 76 11.99 22.50 5.20
C LYS A 76 12.13 22.30 3.68
N ILE A 77 12.78 21.22 3.24
CA ILE A 77 12.95 20.92 1.82
C ILE A 77 11.58 20.73 1.15
N ALA A 78 10.66 20.01 1.79
CA ALA A 78 9.30 19.85 1.26
C ALA A 78 8.58 21.18 1.08
N ALA A 79 8.63 22.06 2.08
CA ALA A 79 8.02 23.41 2.03
C ALA A 79 8.67 24.31 0.97
N GLU A 80 9.98 24.24 0.77
CA GLU A 80 10.68 24.99 -0.27
C GLU A 80 10.33 24.50 -1.69
N LYS A 81 10.15 23.17 -1.88
CA LYS A 81 9.77 22.57 -3.17
C LYS A 81 8.31 22.79 -3.54
N PHE A 82 7.42 22.84 -2.55
CA PHE A 82 5.97 22.90 -2.72
C PHE A 82 5.36 23.99 -1.84
N PRO A 83 5.59 25.28 -2.16
CA PRO A 83 5.17 26.39 -1.33
C PRO A 83 3.63 26.53 -1.23
N GLU A 84 2.88 25.87 -2.12
CA GLU A 84 1.42 25.84 -2.11
C GLU A 84 0.85 24.77 -1.15
N ILE A 85 1.68 23.87 -0.61
CA ILE A 85 1.27 22.81 0.29
C ILE A 85 1.62 23.20 1.74
N GLN A 86 0.67 22.99 2.65
CA GLN A 86 0.94 23.16 4.07
C GLN A 86 1.86 22.05 4.57
N VAL A 87 3.09 22.37 4.94
CA VAL A 87 4.03 21.45 5.56
C VAL A 87 4.27 21.83 7.01
N ILE A 88 4.08 20.87 7.91
CA ILE A 88 4.25 21.01 9.36
C ILE A 88 5.50 20.25 9.78
N CYS A 89 6.44 20.92 10.43
CA CYS A 89 7.53 20.25 11.14
C CYS A 89 7.03 19.86 12.53
N GLY A 90 6.86 18.57 12.79
CA GLY A 90 6.33 18.10 14.07
C GLY A 90 6.08 16.61 14.15
N ASP A 91 5.79 16.17 15.35
CA ASP A 91 5.39 14.78 15.64
C ASP A 91 3.88 14.64 15.44
N VAL A 92 3.45 13.79 14.51
CA VAL A 92 2.03 13.55 14.22
C VAL A 92 1.25 13.04 15.43
N GLU A 93 1.93 12.35 16.35
CA GLU A 93 1.28 11.85 17.57
C GLU A 93 0.95 12.95 18.58
N GLU A 94 1.60 14.12 18.48
CA GLU A 94 1.47 15.26 19.42
C GLU A 94 0.91 16.53 18.76
N THR A 95 1.03 16.64 17.43
CA THR A 95 0.58 17.82 16.69
C THR A 95 -0.94 17.91 16.65
N GLU A 96 -1.49 19.07 16.99
CA GLU A 96 -2.92 19.34 16.80
C GLU A 96 -3.17 19.89 15.39
N PHE A 97 -4.25 19.41 14.77
CA PHE A 97 -4.69 19.84 13.44
C PHE A 97 -6.02 20.59 13.54
N ASP A 98 -6.22 21.55 12.66
CA ASP A 98 -7.44 22.36 12.60
C ASP A 98 -8.63 21.67 11.95
N ARG A 99 -8.40 20.47 11.40
CA ARG A 99 -9.41 19.66 10.69
C ARG A 99 -9.15 18.18 10.81
N GLN A 100 -10.16 17.39 10.43
CA GLN A 100 -10.03 15.98 10.14
C GLN A 100 -9.82 15.76 8.63
N PHE A 101 -9.24 14.61 8.27
CA PHE A 101 -8.85 14.26 6.92
C PHE A 101 -9.74 13.18 6.33
N ASP A 102 -9.92 13.20 5.02
CA ASP A 102 -10.61 12.15 4.27
C ASP A 102 -9.70 10.93 4.08
N VAL A 103 -8.42 11.18 3.79
CA VAL A 103 -7.41 10.14 3.61
C VAL A 103 -6.13 10.51 4.36
N ILE A 104 -5.55 9.53 5.04
CA ILE A 104 -4.21 9.62 5.64
C ILE A 104 -3.31 8.58 4.99
N VAL A 105 -2.14 9.02 4.51
CA VAL A 105 -1.14 8.18 3.88
C VAL A 105 0.14 8.18 4.70
N VAL A 106 0.70 6.99 4.93
CA VAL A 106 2.06 6.78 5.48
C VAL A 106 2.83 6.02 4.42
N TYR A 107 3.69 6.71 3.66
CA TYR A 107 4.43 6.11 2.56
C TYR A 107 5.91 5.98 2.88
N ASN A 108 6.46 4.76 2.78
CA ASN A 108 7.88 4.41 3.03
C ASN A 108 8.42 4.83 4.42
N ALA A 109 7.57 5.01 5.43
CA ALA A 109 7.97 5.57 6.72
C ALA A 109 7.58 4.73 7.95
N PHE A 110 6.63 3.79 7.81
CA PHE A 110 6.03 3.09 8.94
C PHE A 110 7.03 2.38 9.88
N PRO A 111 8.14 1.75 9.43
CA PRO A 111 9.13 1.13 10.31
C PRO A 111 9.84 2.10 11.28
N HIS A 112 9.77 3.40 11.02
CA HIS A 112 10.42 4.44 11.82
C HIS A 112 9.57 4.97 12.99
N PHE A 113 8.36 4.46 13.16
CA PHE A 113 7.51 4.79 14.30
C PHE A 113 7.74 3.82 15.46
N PRO A 114 8.08 4.33 16.67
CA PRO A 114 8.41 3.48 17.82
C PRO A 114 7.29 2.58 18.29
N ASP A 115 6.04 3.09 18.27
CA ASP A 115 4.82 2.40 18.70
C ASP A 115 3.77 2.40 17.58
N PRO A 116 3.72 1.34 16.77
CA PRO A 116 2.76 1.22 15.67
C PRO A 116 1.28 1.29 16.12
N ALA A 117 0.96 0.72 17.27
CA ALA A 117 -0.43 0.68 17.75
C ALA A 117 -0.89 2.08 18.20
N ARG A 118 -0.02 2.82 18.87
CA ARG A 118 -0.27 4.22 19.27
C ARG A 118 -0.43 5.11 18.03
N LEU A 119 0.45 4.95 17.04
CA LEU A 119 0.35 5.67 15.77
C LEU A 119 -1.00 5.44 15.10
N ILE A 120 -1.39 4.18 14.87
CA ILE A 120 -2.64 3.82 14.19
C ILE A 120 -3.85 4.40 14.93
N LYS A 121 -3.86 4.33 16.27
CA LYS A 121 -4.91 4.95 17.09
C LYS A 121 -4.97 6.47 16.90
N ARG A 122 -3.81 7.13 16.88
CA ARG A 122 -3.72 8.59 16.64
C ARG A 122 -4.25 8.94 15.25
N LEU A 123 -3.79 8.25 14.20
CA LEU A 123 -4.22 8.49 12.83
C LEU A 123 -5.72 8.25 12.66
N CYS A 124 -6.29 7.23 13.31
CA CYS A 124 -7.74 7.01 13.34
C CYS A 124 -8.50 8.22 13.92
N SER A 125 -7.98 8.88 14.97
CA SER A 125 -8.62 10.06 15.56
C SER A 125 -8.58 11.29 14.65
N LEU A 126 -7.64 11.36 13.74
CA LEU A 126 -7.48 12.45 12.76
C LEU A 126 -8.33 12.26 11.50
N LEU A 127 -8.90 11.06 11.28
CA LEU A 127 -9.78 10.77 10.16
C LEU A 127 -11.22 11.18 10.45
N LYS A 128 -11.88 11.69 9.41
CA LYS A 128 -13.35 11.79 9.38
C LYS A 128 -13.97 10.40 9.52
N GLU A 129 -15.27 10.34 9.85
CA GLU A 129 -16.03 9.10 9.76
C GLU A 129 -16.01 8.60 8.30
N GLY A 130 -15.76 7.29 8.12
CA GLY A 130 -15.57 6.71 6.79
C GLY A 130 -14.28 7.12 6.08
N GLY A 131 -13.40 7.88 6.74
CA GLY A 131 -12.08 8.24 6.18
C GLY A 131 -11.15 7.03 6.12
N ARG A 132 -10.16 7.08 5.24
CA ARG A 132 -9.26 5.97 4.92
C ARG A 132 -7.84 6.18 5.45
N LEU A 133 -7.29 5.16 6.10
CA LEU A 133 -5.86 5.07 6.43
C LEU A 133 -5.16 4.11 5.47
N THR A 134 -4.04 4.56 4.91
CA THR A 134 -3.17 3.75 4.06
C THR A 134 -1.74 3.76 4.60
N ILE A 135 -1.18 2.59 4.85
CA ILE A 135 0.23 2.39 5.14
C ILE A 135 0.82 1.59 3.98
N ALA A 136 1.79 2.17 3.27
CA ALA A 136 2.32 1.57 2.05
C ALA A 136 3.82 1.79 1.89
N HIS A 137 4.44 0.88 1.12
CA HIS A 137 5.83 0.97 0.69
C HIS A 137 5.94 0.63 -0.79
N GLY A 138 6.77 1.39 -1.52
CA GLY A 138 7.05 1.20 -2.94
C GLY A 138 8.07 0.10 -3.24
N ALA A 139 8.34 -0.80 -2.28
CA ALA A 139 9.22 -1.95 -2.40
C ALA A 139 8.68 -3.12 -1.57
N SER A 140 9.24 -4.32 -1.79
CA SER A 140 8.89 -5.49 -0.98
C SER A 140 9.40 -5.35 0.45
N ARG A 141 8.76 -6.08 1.37
CA ARG A 141 9.17 -6.15 2.77
C ARG A 141 10.65 -6.57 2.91
N GLU A 142 11.09 -7.56 2.15
CA GLU A 142 12.45 -8.10 2.17
C GLU A 142 13.47 -7.03 1.75
N VAL A 143 13.16 -6.22 0.72
CA VAL A 143 14.02 -5.11 0.29
C VAL A 143 14.12 -4.05 1.39
N ILE A 144 13.02 -3.71 2.03
CA ILE A 144 12.98 -2.71 3.11
C ILE A 144 13.75 -3.21 4.33
N ASP A 145 13.52 -4.44 4.78
CA ASP A 145 14.22 -5.03 5.92
C ASP A 145 15.74 -5.11 5.64
N ASN A 146 16.14 -5.48 4.42
CA ASN A 146 17.56 -5.50 4.03
C ASN A 146 18.21 -4.11 4.03
N HIS A 147 17.50 -3.06 3.60
CA HIS A 147 18.00 -1.68 3.69
C HIS A 147 18.15 -1.21 5.14
N HIS A 148 17.35 -1.73 6.07
CA HIS A 148 17.42 -1.39 7.48
C HIS A 148 18.48 -2.18 8.25
N HIS A 149 19.10 -3.23 7.66
CA HIS A 149 20.28 -3.87 8.21
C HIS A 149 21.50 -2.94 8.07
N GLY A 150 22.03 -2.45 9.18
CA GLY A 150 23.20 -1.55 9.20
C GLY A 150 22.90 -0.21 9.87
N VAL A 151 23.21 0.91 9.20
CA VAL A 151 23.12 2.26 9.80
C VAL A 151 21.68 2.64 10.20
N ALA A 152 20.70 2.18 9.46
CA ALA A 152 19.29 2.43 9.75
C ALA A 152 18.69 1.50 10.83
N SER A 153 19.38 0.48 11.28
CA SER A 153 18.89 -0.47 12.29
C SER A 153 18.53 0.17 13.64
N LYS A 154 19.14 1.31 13.96
CA LYS A 154 18.85 2.06 15.19
C LYS A 154 17.57 2.88 15.12
N VAL A 155 17.12 3.19 13.91
CA VAL A 155 15.96 4.07 13.62
C VAL A 155 14.82 3.32 12.93
N SER A 156 14.81 2.00 12.96
CA SER A 156 13.77 1.17 12.35
C SER A 156 13.46 -0.07 13.20
N ASN A 157 12.18 -0.39 13.31
CA ASN A 157 11.70 -1.64 13.92
C ASN A 157 11.58 -2.79 12.90
N GLY A 158 11.99 -2.57 11.63
CA GLY A 158 11.65 -3.44 10.52
C GLY A 158 10.19 -3.30 10.07
N LEU A 159 9.88 -3.78 8.88
CA LEU A 159 8.50 -3.75 8.36
C LEU A 159 7.76 -5.02 8.79
N MET A 160 6.74 -4.87 9.63
CA MET A 160 5.90 -6.01 10.03
C MET A 160 5.17 -6.61 8.84
N SER A 161 4.75 -7.89 8.93
CA SER A 161 3.96 -8.51 7.88
C SER A 161 2.61 -7.81 7.72
N ALA A 162 2.02 -7.87 6.52
CA ALA A 162 0.70 -7.30 6.26
C ALA A 162 -0.37 -7.88 7.20
N ASP A 163 -0.31 -9.17 7.51
CA ASP A 163 -1.19 -9.82 8.49
C ASP A 163 -1.04 -9.27 9.90
N SER A 164 0.20 -8.95 10.32
CA SER A 164 0.44 -8.35 11.62
C SER A 164 -0.05 -6.92 11.69
N LEU A 165 0.14 -6.14 10.61
CA LEU A 165 -0.39 -4.79 10.51
C LEU A 165 -1.92 -4.78 10.46
N LYS A 166 -2.54 -5.70 9.69
CA LYS A 166 -3.99 -5.88 9.67
C LYS A 166 -4.57 -6.09 11.08
N LYS A 167 -3.92 -6.91 11.92
CA LYS A 167 -4.38 -7.12 13.30
C LYS A 167 -4.39 -5.84 14.16
N LEU A 168 -3.50 -4.89 13.85
CA LEU A 168 -3.50 -3.57 14.50
C LEU A 168 -4.59 -2.66 13.94
N PHE A 169 -4.96 -2.82 12.66
CA PHE A 169 -6.04 -2.09 12.02
C PHE A 169 -7.42 -2.59 12.46
N ASP A 170 -7.62 -3.91 12.58
CA ASP A 170 -8.92 -4.55 12.80
C ASP A 170 -9.79 -3.95 13.91
N PRO A 171 -9.26 -3.47 15.05
CA PRO A 171 -10.09 -2.84 16.06
C PRO A 171 -10.72 -1.51 15.64
N LEU A 172 -10.11 -0.80 14.68
CA LEU A 172 -10.45 0.59 14.33
C LEU A 172 -10.88 0.75 12.87
N PHE A 173 -10.43 -0.15 11.99
CA PHE A 173 -10.59 -0.05 10.54
C PHE A 173 -11.20 -1.33 9.94
N ALA A 174 -12.04 -1.16 8.92
CA ALA A 174 -12.40 -2.22 7.99
C ALA A 174 -11.32 -2.28 6.89
N VAL A 175 -10.45 -3.29 6.96
CA VAL A 175 -9.36 -3.46 6.01
C VAL A 175 -9.89 -4.04 4.71
N GLU A 176 -9.67 -3.35 3.59
CA GLU A 176 -10.09 -3.77 2.24
C GLU A 176 -8.91 -4.09 1.34
N VAL A 177 -7.76 -3.46 1.59
CA VAL A 177 -6.56 -3.71 0.81
C VAL A 177 -5.48 -4.28 1.70
N MET A 178 -4.95 -5.43 1.31
CA MET A 178 -3.80 -6.07 1.96
C MET A 178 -2.89 -6.66 0.88
N ILE A 179 -1.78 -6.00 0.61
CA ILE A 179 -0.80 -6.40 -0.40
C ILE A 179 0.57 -6.55 0.25
N GLN A 180 1.18 -7.72 0.08
CA GLN A 180 2.58 -7.96 0.39
C GLN A 180 3.16 -8.77 -0.77
N SER A 181 3.84 -8.08 -1.68
CA SER A 181 4.38 -8.66 -2.91
C SER A 181 5.87 -8.37 -3.06
N SER A 182 6.50 -8.91 -4.09
CA SER A 182 7.90 -8.60 -4.43
C SER A 182 8.11 -7.14 -4.88
N ARG A 183 7.05 -6.40 -5.22
CA ARG A 183 7.14 -5.05 -5.77
C ARG A 183 6.62 -3.96 -4.83
N MET A 184 5.68 -4.28 -3.96
CA MET A 184 5.05 -3.30 -3.06
C MET A 184 4.45 -3.95 -1.83
N TYR A 185 4.24 -3.11 -0.82
CA TYR A 185 3.53 -3.46 0.40
C TYR A 185 2.44 -2.40 0.65
N GLN A 186 1.22 -2.83 1.01
CA GLN A 186 0.14 -1.92 1.36
C GLN A 186 -0.89 -2.59 2.27
N VAL A 187 -1.30 -1.88 3.32
CA VAL A 187 -2.51 -2.16 4.09
C VAL A 187 -3.34 -0.89 4.13
N SER A 188 -4.60 -0.98 3.72
CA SER A 188 -5.52 0.15 3.68
C SER A 188 -6.91 -0.26 4.16
N GLY A 189 -7.58 0.63 4.88
CA GLY A 189 -8.91 0.39 5.39
C GLY A 189 -9.65 1.67 5.78
N PHE A 190 -10.97 1.59 5.81
CA PHE A 190 -11.85 2.66 6.26
C PHE A 190 -12.00 2.65 7.79
N LYS A 191 -12.02 3.85 8.37
CA LYS A 191 -12.39 4.02 9.79
C LYS A 191 -13.78 3.45 10.03
N LYS A 192 -13.89 2.55 11.00
CA LYS A 192 -15.16 1.97 11.41
C LYS A 192 -16.00 3.02 12.11
N ASP A 193 -17.31 3.03 11.81
CA ASP A 193 -18.28 3.80 12.57
C ASP A 193 -18.39 3.19 13.98
N PRO A 194 -18.19 3.96 15.05
CA PRO A 194 -18.33 3.47 16.43
C PRO A 194 -19.74 2.98 16.79
N PHE A 195 -20.76 3.29 15.99
CA PHE A 195 -22.14 2.90 16.19
C PHE A 195 -22.58 1.66 15.40
N THR A 196 -21.75 1.13 14.49
CA THR A 196 -22.01 -0.15 13.86
C THR A 196 -21.59 -1.29 14.79
N HIS A 197 -22.51 -1.78 15.60
CA HIS A 197 -22.34 -3.07 16.29
C HIS A 197 -22.18 -4.15 15.22
N ASP A 198 -21.09 -4.89 15.30
CA ASP A 198 -20.77 -6.04 14.45
C ASP A 198 -21.85 -7.14 14.71
N HIS A 199 -22.93 -7.07 13.94
CA HIS A 199 -23.77 -8.22 13.71
C HIS A 199 -23.13 -8.95 12.55
N GLY A 200 -22.38 -10.04 12.86
CA GLY A 200 -21.75 -10.90 11.87
C GLY A 200 -22.69 -11.20 10.69
N GLY A 201 -22.50 -10.49 9.62
CA GLY A 201 -23.28 -10.58 8.41
C GLY A 201 -22.50 -9.90 7.27
N PHE A 202 -22.06 -10.72 6.34
CA PHE A 202 -21.40 -10.29 5.11
C PHE A 202 -22.24 -9.23 4.40
N ALA A 203 -21.73 -8.00 4.34
CA ALA A 203 -22.28 -6.96 3.47
C ALA A 203 -21.25 -6.65 2.38
N HIS A 204 -21.35 -7.39 1.27
CA HIS A 204 -20.75 -6.97 0.01
C HIS A 204 -21.66 -5.93 -0.63
N SER A 205 -21.21 -4.67 -0.71
CA SER A 205 -21.86 -3.68 -1.55
C SER A 205 -20.98 -3.41 -2.77
N HIS A 206 -21.22 -4.16 -3.83
CA HIS A 206 -20.79 -3.78 -5.17
C HIS A 206 -21.93 -3.05 -5.85
N ALA A 207 -21.81 -1.74 -5.99
CA ALA A 207 -22.68 -0.96 -6.88
C ALA A 207 -22.12 -1.06 -8.30
N HIS A 208 -22.59 -2.07 -9.05
CA HIS A 208 -22.66 -2.00 -10.52
C HIS A 208 -24.03 -2.47 -10.93
N GLY A 209 -24.80 -1.53 -11.47
CA GLY A 209 -26.07 -1.81 -12.09
C GLY A 209 -25.89 -2.68 -13.32
N ALA A 210 -26.55 -3.82 -13.32
CA ALA A 210 -27.13 -4.48 -14.50
C ALA A 210 -28.14 -5.51 -13.97
N ASP A 211 -29.38 -5.34 -14.36
CA ASP A 211 -30.46 -6.31 -14.20
C ASP A 211 -30.04 -7.70 -14.67
N HIS A 212 -30.10 -8.70 -13.81
CA HIS A 212 -30.40 -10.07 -14.24
C HIS A 212 -31.13 -10.85 -13.14
N ALA A 213 -32.09 -11.59 -13.63
CA ALA A 213 -33.12 -12.38 -12.99
C ALA A 213 -32.62 -13.38 -11.93
N HIS A 214 -33.52 -13.67 -11.00
CA HIS A 214 -33.47 -14.70 -9.97
C HIS A 214 -32.95 -16.07 -10.47
N GLY A 215 -31.97 -16.63 -9.74
CA GLY A 215 -31.58 -18.04 -9.87
C GLY A 215 -30.42 -18.41 -8.97
N ASN A 216 -30.68 -19.26 -7.98
CA ASN A 216 -29.78 -20.02 -7.12
C ASN A 216 -28.92 -19.27 -6.11
N MET A 217 -29.12 -19.62 -4.84
CA MET A 217 -28.16 -19.30 -3.75
C MET A 217 -26.84 -19.99 -4.08
N GLU A 218 -25.80 -19.20 -4.39
CA GLU A 218 -24.42 -19.68 -4.51
C GLU A 218 -23.97 -20.20 -3.14
N THR A 219 -23.38 -21.39 -3.13
CA THR A 219 -22.83 -21.96 -1.90
C THR A 219 -21.46 -21.33 -1.63
N PRO A 220 -20.95 -21.34 -0.39
CA PRO A 220 -19.57 -20.91 -0.10
C PRO A 220 -18.51 -21.64 -0.94
N MET A 221 -18.83 -22.82 -1.44
CA MET A 221 -17.96 -23.59 -2.33
C MET A 221 -17.96 -23.03 -3.75
N ASP A 222 -19.11 -22.56 -4.26
CA ASP A 222 -19.20 -21.93 -5.58
C ASP A 222 -18.39 -20.63 -5.62
N GLU A 223 -18.41 -19.83 -4.54
CA GLU A 223 -17.59 -18.64 -4.39
C GLU A 223 -16.09 -18.98 -4.39
N LEU A 224 -15.69 -20.04 -3.67
CA LEU A 224 -14.31 -20.51 -3.63
C LEU A 224 -13.82 -20.97 -5.00
N LEU A 225 -14.64 -21.74 -5.73
CA LEU A 225 -14.33 -22.18 -7.07
C LEU A 225 -14.21 -21.02 -8.06
N ALA A 226 -15.09 -20.03 -7.97
CA ALA A 226 -15.03 -18.82 -8.79
C ALA A 226 -13.73 -18.03 -8.51
N LEU A 227 -13.34 -17.89 -7.25
CA LEU A 227 -12.09 -17.25 -6.86
C LEU A 227 -10.86 -18.01 -7.37
N MET A 228 -10.83 -19.34 -7.22
CA MET A 228 -9.73 -20.16 -7.74
C MET A 228 -9.61 -20.07 -9.26
N LYS A 229 -10.74 -20.08 -9.98
CA LYS A 229 -10.76 -19.91 -11.44
C LYS A 229 -10.19 -18.54 -11.82
N PHE A 230 -10.64 -17.47 -11.15
CA PHE A 230 -10.10 -16.13 -11.37
C PHE A 230 -8.59 -16.09 -11.18
N MET A 231 -8.06 -16.73 -10.12
CA MET A 231 -6.62 -16.79 -9.85
C MET A 231 -5.85 -17.51 -10.95
N VAL A 232 -6.37 -18.61 -11.47
CA VAL A 232 -5.76 -19.36 -12.58
C VAL A 232 -5.71 -18.49 -13.83
N ASP A 233 -6.83 -17.88 -14.23
CA ASP A 233 -6.91 -17.02 -15.42
C ASP A 233 -5.99 -15.79 -15.28
N HIS A 234 -5.87 -15.22 -14.09
CA HIS A 234 -5.01 -14.07 -13.78
C HIS A 234 -3.51 -14.45 -13.85
N ASN A 235 -3.13 -15.62 -13.37
CA ASN A 235 -1.77 -16.12 -13.45
C ASN A 235 -1.34 -16.36 -14.91
N ASP A 236 -2.24 -16.90 -15.76
CA ASP A 236 -1.97 -17.08 -17.18
C ASP A 236 -1.69 -15.75 -17.89
N ALA A 237 -2.45 -14.69 -17.55
CA ALA A 237 -2.22 -13.35 -18.08
C ALA A 237 -0.83 -12.82 -17.69
N HIS A 238 -0.41 -13.01 -16.45
CA HIS A 238 0.93 -12.59 -16.00
C HIS A 238 2.06 -13.39 -16.63
N ALA A 239 1.89 -14.69 -16.85
CA ALA A 239 2.86 -15.51 -17.56
C ALA A 239 3.07 -14.98 -19.00
N GLN A 240 1.99 -14.59 -19.69
CA GLN A 240 2.05 -14.00 -21.03
C GLN A 240 2.74 -12.62 -21.04
N GLU A 241 2.48 -11.77 -20.05
CA GLU A 241 3.17 -10.48 -19.89
C GLU A 241 4.68 -10.67 -19.70
N LEU A 242 5.08 -11.63 -18.85
CA LEU A 242 6.48 -11.96 -18.63
C LEU A 242 7.15 -12.49 -19.90
N ALA A 243 6.47 -13.35 -20.67
CA ALA A 243 6.98 -13.83 -21.96
C ALA A 243 7.19 -12.67 -22.95
N THR A 244 6.25 -11.73 -23.00
CA THR A 244 6.38 -10.51 -23.84
C THR A 244 7.58 -9.66 -23.43
N LEU A 245 7.82 -9.51 -22.13
CA LEU A 245 9.01 -8.80 -21.61
C LEU A 245 10.30 -9.54 -21.96
N ALA A 246 10.28 -10.87 -21.88
CA ALA A 246 11.43 -11.71 -22.29
C ALA A 246 11.79 -11.46 -23.75
N ASP A 247 10.83 -11.45 -24.66
CA ASP A 247 11.05 -11.19 -26.09
C ASP A 247 11.72 -9.83 -26.33
N GLN A 248 11.28 -8.76 -25.64
CA GLN A 248 11.90 -7.44 -25.71
C GLN A 248 13.37 -7.47 -25.24
N LEU A 249 13.68 -8.25 -24.21
CA LEU A 249 15.07 -8.43 -23.74
C LEU A 249 15.91 -9.22 -24.72
N GLN A 250 15.32 -10.18 -25.43
CA GLN A 250 15.99 -10.93 -26.50
C GLN A 250 16.35 -9.99 -27.67
N GLU A 251 15.41 -9.15 -28.11
CA GLU A 251 15.63 -8.14 -29.14
C GLU A 251 16.72 -7.14 -28.74
N ALA A 252 16.78 -6.77 -27.46
CA ALA A 252 17.82 -5.91 -26.89
C ALA A 252 19.17 -6.65 -26.68
N GLY A 253 19.30 -7.90 -27.13
CA GLY A 253 20.52 -8.71 -27.04
C GLY A 253 20.84 -9.26 -25.64
N LYS A 254 19.91 -9.19 -24.69
CA LYS A 254 20.07 -9.65 -23.30
C LYS A 254 19.73 -11.13 -23.12
N LYS A 255 20.40 -12.01 -23.85
CA LYS A 255 20.09 -13.45 -23.94
C LYS A 255 20.02 -14.16 -22.60
N ARG A 256 20.87 -13.80 -21.61
CA ARG A 256 20.86 -14.42 -20.29
C ARG A 256 19.59 -14.04 -19.51
N ALA A 257 19.21 -12.76 -19.55
CA ALA A 257 17.99 -12.29 -18.90
C ALA A 257 16.74 -12.90 -19.55
N TYR A 258 16.71 -13.00 -20.88
CA TYR A 258 15.68 -13.74 -21.62
C TYR A 258 15.51 -15.18 -21.10
N SER A 259 16.62 -15.95 -21.05
CA SER A 259 16.54 -17.35 -20.56
C SER A 259 16.00 -17.42 -19.12
N GLN A 260 16.48 -16.55 -18.23
CA GLN A 260 16.03 -16.54 -16.83
C GLN A 260 14.54 -16.21 -16.67
N ILE A 261 14.01 -15.29 -17.50
CA ILE A 261 12.57 -14.97 -17.46
C ILE A 261 11.76 -16.13 -18.07
N MET A 262 12.23 -16.75 -19.16
CA MET A 262 11.53 -17.91 -19.75
C MET A 262 11.51 -19.12 -18.82
N ASP A 263 12.57 -19.34 -18.02
CA ASP A 263 12.58 -20.36 -16.97
C ASP A 263 11.49 -20.04 -15.91
N ALA A 264 11.38 -18.78 -15.48
CA ALA A 264 10.34 -18.35 -14.55
C ALA A 264 8.92 -18.45 -15.13
N VAL A 265 8.73 -18.14 -16.42
CA VAL A 265 7.44 -18.36 -17.12
C VAL A 265 7.07 -19.83 -17.10
N SER A 266 8.02 -20.72 -17.39
CA SER A 266 7.79 -22.16 -17.33
C SER A 266 7.38 -22.66 -15.93
N ASP A 267 8.02 -22.13 -14.87
CA ASP A 267 7.66 -22.45 -13.49
C ASP A 267 6.24 -21.96 -13.14
N PHE A 268 5.87 -20.76 -13.64
CA PHE A 268 4.52 -20.20 -13.50
C PHE A 268 3.47 -21.07 -14.18
N ASP A 269 3.73 -21.51 -15.41
CA ASP A 269 2.83 -22.38 -16.17
C ASP A 269 2.64 -23.74 -15.47
N MET A 270 3.69 -24.33 -14.94
CA MET A 270 3.59 -25.58 -14.17
C MET A 270 2.78 -25.42 -12.88
N ALA A 271 3.00 -24.34 -12.15
CA ALA A 271 2.25 -24.05 -10.94
C ALA A 271 0.76 -23.82 -11.26
N ASN A 272 0.48 -23.09 -12.33
CA ASN A 272 -0.89 -22.79 -12.76
C ASN A 272 -1.62 -24.03 -13.28
N ALA A 273 -0.93 -24.93 -13.99
CA ALA A 273 -1.47 -26.24 -14.38
C ALA A 273 -1.85 -27.09 -13.16
N THR A 274 -1.05 -27.05 -12.09
CA THR A 274 -1.35 -27.74 -10.84
C THR A 274 -2.60 -27.18 -10.16
N LEU A 275 -2.74 -25.84 -10.09
CA LEU A 275 -3.94 -25.20 -9.56
C LEU A 275 -5.20 -25.52 -10.37
N ASN A 276 -5.05 -25.59 -11.70
CA ASN A 276 -6.14 -25.97 -12.59
C ASN A 276 -6.58 -27.41 -12.36
N ALA A 277 -5.63 -28.34 -12.12
CA ALA A 277 -5.95 -29.73 -11.79
C ALA A 277 -6.71 -29.83 -10.46
N VAL A 278 -6.32 -29.06 -9.44
CA VAL A 278 -7.06 -28.98 -8.17
C VAL A 278 -8.47 -28.47 -8.39
N LEU A 279 -8.64 -27.38 -9.19
CA LEU A 279 -9.93 -26.81 -9.52
C LEU A 279 -10.86 -27.85 -10.19
N GLN A 280 -10.35 -28.61 -11.17
CA GLN A 280 -11.08 -29.69 -11.83
C GLN A 280 -11.48 -30.81 -10.87
N THR A 281 -10.58 -31.18 -9.95
CA THR A 281 -10.89 -32.19 -8.93
C THR A 281 -12.04 -31.74 -8.04
N LEU A 282 -11.98 -30.52 -7.51
CA LEU A 282 -13.04 -29.95 -6.67
C LEU A 282 -14.39 -29.87 -7.41
N GLN A 283 -14.36 -29.48 -8.69
CA GLN A 283 -15.58 -29.43 -9.53
C GLN A 283 -16.18 -30.83 -9.78
N SER A 284 -15.37 -31.88 -9.76
CA SER A 284 -15.85 -33.26 -9.98
C SER A 284 -16.39 -33.91 -8.71
N GLU A 285 -16.10 -33.38 -7.54
CA GLU A 285 -16.55 -33.86 -6.23
C GLU A 285 -17.85 -33.19 -5.75
N LEU A 286 -18.32 -32.18 -6.48
CA LEU A 286 -19.59 -31.47 -6.24
C LEU A 286 -20.71 -31.99 -7.12
#